data_7fe96326b80111700fb856f8bc91048d
#
_entry.id   7fe96326b80111700fb856f8bc91048d
#
_cell.length_a   1.000
_cell.length_b   1.000
_cell.length_c   1.000
_cell.angle_alpha   90.00
_cell.angle_beta   90.00
_cell.angle_gamma   90.00
#
_symmetry.space_group_name_H-M   'P 1'
#
loop_
_entity.id
_entity.type
_entity.pdbx_description
1 polymer ?
#
loop_
_entity_poly.entity_id
_entity_poly.type
_entity_poly.pdbx_seq_one_letter_code
_entity_poly.pdbx_strand_id
1 'polypeptide(L)'
;MIIIKENIEYNSSGFISFIYKWRRLLLIILIVSAVGSWFFSSPLFITPKYKSTVIMFPVATNSISKVLISQNSGVKEDILGFGEEEQAEQMLQILNSNLIRDRIIEKFNLYEHYDIKPDAKYRFTELINEYDNNVKFRRTEYMAVKISVLDKDAETAAEIANTIAELLDSTKNQIQKERATSAFKIVEQEYEDMQASIQEIVDSLRVIGKLGVNDYESQAEVLNEQLAIAISKNNTGAIRALEKRLNNLAEYGSTFLSLKNSLEFMTEQMILLKAKYQEAKVDAEQELPQKFIVNSAFAAEKKS
;
A
#
# COMPACT_ATOMS: atom_id res chain seq x y z
N MET A 1 -54.57 33.06 -36.05
CA MET A 1 -53.10 33.06 -35.89
C MET A 1 -52.53 32.06 -36.88
N ILE A 2 -52.18 32.55 -38.06
CA ILE A 2 -51.74 31.71 -39.23
C ILE A 2 -50.21 31.57 -39.09
N ILE A 3 -49.77 30.37 -38.73
CA ILE A 3 -48.35 30.02 -38.74
C ILE A 3 -47.95 29.71 -40.18
N ILE A 4 -47.30 30.63 -40.85
CA ILE A 4 -46.66 30.40 -42.14
C ILE A 4 -45.42 29.54 -41.89
N LYS A 5 -45.52 28.24 -42.23
CA LYS A 5 -44.38 27.36 -42.35
C LYS A 5 -43.66 27.71 -43.63
N GLU A 6 -42.62 28.56 -43.58
CA GLU A 6 -41.66 28.68 -44.69
C GLU A 6 -40.93 27.35 -44.86
N ASN A 7 -41.30 26.63 -45.90
CA ASN A 7 -40.48 25.54 -46.42
C ASN A 7 -39.21 26.15 -47.02
N ILE A 8 -38.13 26.11 -46.28
CA ILE A 8 -36.80 26.41 -46.83
C ILE A 8 -36.42 25.23 -47.73
N GLU A 9 -36.83 25.31 -49.01
CA GLU A 9 -36.25 24.45 -50.05
C GLU A 9 -34.77 24.85 -50.20
N TYR A 10 -33.89 23.98 -49.80
CA TYR A 10 -32.45 24.12 -50.05
C TYR A 10 -32.21 23.96 -51.56
N ASN A 11 -32.38 25.08 -52.30
CA ASN A 11 -32.14 25.09 -53.74
C ASN A 11 -30.65 25.23 -54.00
N SER A 12 -29.98 24.16 -54.46
CA SER A 12 -28.55 24.12 -54.79
C SER A 12 -28.12 25.26 -55.72
N SER A 13 -29.02 25.72 -56.61
CA SER A 13 -28.77 26.85 -57.52
C SER A 13 -28.70 28.20 -56.79
N GLY A 14 -29.45 28.37 -55.66
CA GLY A 14 -29.40 29.55 -54.81
C GLY A 14 -28.07 29.63 -54.04
N PHE A 15 -27.54 28.48 -53.56
CA PHE A 15 -26.26 28.41 -52.92
C PHE A 15 -25.09 28.75 -53.86
N ILE A 16 -25.11 28.21 -55.07
CA ILE A 16 -24.10 28.53 -56.09
C ILE A 16 -24.14 30.01 -56.45
N SER A 17 -25.32 30.57 -56.63
CA SER A 17 -25.51 32.00 -56.94
C SER A 17 -25.03 32.90 -55.79
N PHE A 18 -25.26 32.49 -54.55
CA PHE A 18 -24.73 33.16 -53.37
C PHE A 18 -23.20 33.15 -53.33
N ILE A 19 -22.55 32.00 -53.52
CA ILE A 19 -21.08 31.88 -53.61
C ILE A 19 -20.53 32.75 -54.72
N TYR A 20 -21.15 32.73 -55.90
CA TYR A 20 -20.68 33.52 -57.04
C TYR A 20 -20.82 35.04 -56.83
N LYS A 21 -21.93 35.50 -56.22
CA LYS A 21 -22.21 36.88 -55.87
C LYS A 21 -21.23 37.43 -54.85
N TRP A 22 -20.90 36.61 -53.82
CA TRP A 22 -20.04 37.01 -52.70
C TRP A 22 -18.60 36.48 -52.82
N ARG A 23 -18.21 35.95 -53.99
CA ARG A 23 -16.91 35.29 -54.21
C ARG A 23 -15.71 36.11 -53.77
N ARG A 24 -15.70 37.41 -53.99
CA ARG A 24 -14.59 38.28 -53.62
C ARG A 24 -14.48 38.42 -52.09
N LEU A 25 -15.60 38.57 -51.40
CA LEU A 25 -15.63 38.74 -49.96
C LEU A 25 -15.30 37.39 -49.27
N LEU A 26 -15.82 36.29 -49.78
CA LEU A 26 -15.48 34.93 -49.30
C LEU A 26 -14.00 34.60 -49.50
N LEU A 27 -13.40 34.99 -50.63
CA LEU A 27 -11.97 34.84 -50.87
C LEU A 27 -11.14 35.69 -49.91
N ILE A 28 -11.54 36.90 -49.62
CA ILE A 28 -10.85 37.76 -48.65
C ILE A 28 -10.91 37.14 -47.25
N ILE A 29 -12.09 36.69 -46.80
CA ILE A 29 -12.26 36.01 -45.53
C ILE A 29 -11.39 34.75 -45.45
N LEU A 30 -11.37 33.93 -46.50
CA LEU A 30 -10.57 32.72 -46.59
C LEU A 30 -9.06 33.03 -46.48
N ILE A 31 -8.59 34.04 -47.21
CA ILE A 31 -7.17 34.45 -47.14
C ILE A 31 -6.82 34.99 -45.77
N VAL A 32 -7.67 35.85 -45.19
CA VAL A 32 -7.43 36.41 -43.85
C VAL A 32 -7.44 35.30 -42.79
N SER A 33 -8.36 34.37 -42.86
CA SER A 33 -8.40 33.23 -41.93
C SER A 33 -7.22 32.30 -42.13
N ALA A 34 -6.77 32.04 -43.36
CA ALA A 34 -5.60 31.24 -43.65
C ALA A 34 -4.29 31.89 -43.12
N VAL A 35 -4.13 33.18 -43.39
CA VAL A 35 -2.97 33.96 -42.88
C VAL A 35 -3.02 34.07 -41.37
N GLY A 36 -4.19 34.31 -40.79
CA GLY A 36 -4.39 34.31 -39.34
C GLY A 36 -4.06 32.96 -38.71
N SER A 37 -4.58 31.87 -39.26
CA SER A 37 -4.28 30.52 -38.79
C SER A 37 -2.79 30.17 -38.89
N TRP A 38 -2.13 30.53 -39.98
CA TRP A 38 -0.68 30.31 -40.16
C TRP A 38 0.13 31.13 -39.16
N PHE A 39 -0.25 32.40 -38.92
CA PHE A 39 0.42 33.27 -37.96
C PHE A 39 0.27 32.76 -36.53
N PHE A 40 -0.95 32.42 -36.06
CA PHE A 40 -1.21 31.91 -34.71
C PHE A 40 -0.72 30.47 -34.49
N SER A 41 -0.58 29.67 -35.54
CA SER A 41 0.00 28.31 -35.50
C SER A 41 1.55 28.33 -35.53
N SER A 42 2.16 29.50 -35.66
CA SER A 42 3.61 29.66 -35.68
C SER A 42 4.25 29.24 -34.34
N PRO A 43 5.48 28.67 -34.37
CA PRO A 43 6.26 28.33 -33.15
C PRO A 43 6.52 29.51 -32.20
N LEU A 44 6.25 30.73 -32.63
CA LEU A 44 6.33 31.96 -31.81
C LEU A 44 5.22 32.05 -30.75
N PHE A 45 4.05 31.42 -31.03
CA PHE A 45 2.90 31.47 -30.11
C PHE A 45 2.66 30.13 -29.39
N ILE A 46 3.05 29.02 -29.99
CA ILE A 46 2.90 27.68 -29.40
C ILE A 46 4.30 27.08 -29.31
N THR A 47 4.85 27.03 -28.09
CA THR A 47 6.09 26.29 -27.83
C THR A 47 5.86 24.81 -28.10
N PRO A 48 6.51 24.23 -29.12
CA PRO A 48 6.33 22.82 -29.40
C PRO A 48 7.00 21.99 -28.29
N LYS A 49 6.26 21.00 -27.77
CA LYS A 49 6.74 20.13 -26.68
C LYS A 49 7.06 18.73 -27.23
N TYR A 50 8.02 18.07 -26.59
CA TYR A 50 8.36 16.67 -26.81
C TYR A 50 7.62 15.79 -25.81
N LYS A 51 7.15 14.64 -26.27
CA LYS A 51 6.41 13.70 -25.43
C LYS A 51 7.23 12.47 -25.13
N SER A 52 7.49 12.22 -23.86
CA SER A 52 8.10 10.98 -23.39
C SER A 52 7.10 10.17 -22.55
N THR A 53 7.22 8.85 -22.60
CA THR A 53 6.23 7.96 -21.98
C THR A 53 6.89 6.77 -21.31
N VAL A 54 6.47 6.48 -20.08
CA VAL A 54 6.77 5.22 -19.36
C VAL A 54 5.49 4.39 -19.30
N ILE A 55 5.62 3.09 -19.52
CA ILE A 55 4.53 2.12 -19.32
C ILE A 55 5.01 1.06 -18.34
N MET A 56 4.22 0.80 -17.30
CA MET A 56 4.55 -0.14 -16.23
C MET A 56 3.31 -0.87 -15.74
N PHE A 57 3.50 -2.12 -15.29
CA PHE A 57 2.46 -2.87 -14.59
C PHE A 57 2.65 -2.78 -13.07
N PRO A 58 1.58 -2.69 -12.30
CA PRO A 58 1.64 -2.88 -10.86
C PRO A 58 1.97 -4.34 -10.53
N VAL A 59 2.54 -4.58 -9.35
CA VAL A 59 2.74 -5.92 -8.78
C VAL A 59 1.49 -6.32 -8.01
N ALA A 60 1.09 -7.60 -8.11
CA ALA A 60 -0.10 -8.14 -7.45
C ALA A 60 0.02 -8.21 -5.93
N THR A 61 1.22 -8.44 -5.40
CA THR A 61 1.44 -8.80 -3.99
C THR A 61 1.82 -7.59 -3.15
N ASN A 62 1.08 -7.40 -2.04
CA ASN A 62 1.31 -6.33 -1.06
C ASN A 62 2.01 -6.81 0.23
N SER A 63 2.24 -8.12 0.41
CA SER A 63 2.82 -8.71 1.62
C SER A 63 3.80 -9.82 1.26
N ILE A 64 5.03 -9.67 1.74
CA ILE A 64 6.11 -10.64 1.53
C ILE A 64 5.87 -11.88 2.39
N SER A 65 5.41 -11.67 3.62
CA SER A 65 5.16 -12.74 4.58
C SER A 65 4.11 -13.73 4.09
N LYS A 66 3.04 -13.25 3.45
CA LYS A 66 2.01 -14.11 2.87
C LYS A 66 2.56 -15.08 1.85
N VAL A 67 3.54 -14.66 1.08
CA VAL A 67 4.16 -15.49 0.05
C VAL A 67 5.15 -16.47 0.63
N LEU A 68 5.94 -16.06 1.63
CA LEU A 68 7.05 -16.86 2.17
C LEU A 68 6.63 -17.79 3.31
N ILE A 69 5.64 -17.39 4.12
CA ILE A 69 5.34 -18.03 5.40
C ILE A 69 3.97 -18.73 5.40
N SER A 70 3.00 -18.27 4.61
CA SER A 70 1.65 -18.84 4.59
C SER A 70 1.61 -20.26 3.99
N GLN A 71 1.77 -21.25 4.83
CA GLN A 71 1.62 -22.67 4.43
C GLN A 71 0.16 -23.10 4.18
N ASN A 72 -0.83 -22.30 4.60
CA ASN A 72 -2.25 -22.70 4.65
C ASN A 72 -3.21 -21.84 3.82
N SER A 73 -2.75 -20.84 3.09
CA SER A 73 -3.63 -20.09 2.19
C SER A 73 -3.83 -20.90 0.91
N GLY A 74 -5.00 -21.51 0.72
CA GLY A 74 -5.36 -22.25 -0.48
C GLY A 74 -5.36 -21.43 -1.79
N VAL A 75 -4.97 -20.18 -1.71
CA VAL A 75 -4.71 -19.27 -2.83
C VAL A 75 -3.20 -19.08 -2.92
N LYS A 76 -2.56 -19.70 -3.90
CA LYS A 76 -1.18 -19.37 -4.28
C LYS A 76 -1.19 -17.98 -4.88
N GLU A 77 -0.92 -16.94 -4.07
CA GLU A 77 -0.61 -15.61 -4.62
C GLU A 77 0.72 -15.75 -5.39
N ASP A 78 0.69 -15.46 -6.68
CA ASP A 78 1.88 -15.46 -7.52
C ASP A 78 2.65 -14.16 -7.26
N ILE A 79 3.85 -14.26 -6.69
CA ILE A 79 4.75 -13.11 -6.43
C ILE A 79 5.07 -12.36 -7.73
N LEU A 80 5.07 -13.07 -8.86
CA LEU A 80 5.38 -12.54 -10.17
C LEU A 80 4.12 -12.16 -10.95
N GLY A 81 2.94 -12.32 -10.36
CA GLY A 81 1.67 -11.95 -10.97
C GLY A 81 1.58 -10.43 -11.20
N PHE A 82 1.05 -10.06 -12.36
CA PHE A 82 0.70 -8.67 -12.62
C PHE A 82 -0.51 -8.29 -11.76
N GLY A 83 -0.50 -7.04 -11.27
CA GLY A 83 -1.61 -6.51 -10.48
C GLY A 83 -2.86 -6.32 -11.31
N GLU A 84 -3.98 -6.45 -10.63
CA GLU A 84 -5.31 -6.24 -11.17
C GLU A 84 -5.69 -4.74 -11.16
N GLU A 85 -6.95 -4.46 -11.43
CA GLU A 85 -7.48 -3.08 -11.50
C GLU A 85 -7.24 -2.28 -10.22
N GLU A 86 -7.43 -2.92 -9.05
CA GLU A 86 -7.25 -2.26 -7.75
C GLU A 86 -5.81 -1.75 -7.56
N GLN A 87 -4.80 -2.55 -7.90
CA GLN A 87 -3.40 -2.17 -7.78
C GLN A 87 -3.03 -1.05 -8.76
N ALA A 88 -3.62 -1.06 -9.97
CA ALA A 88 -3.43 0.01 -10.93
C ALA A 88 -4.05 1.33 -10.45
N GLU A 89 -5.24 1.31 -9.85
CA GLU A 89 -5.88 2.49 -9.27
C GLU A 89 -5.10 3.03 -8.06
N GLN A 90 -4.63 2.16 -7.16
CA GLN A 90 -3.76 2.56 -6.04
C GLN A 90 -2.48 3.24 -6.55
N MET A 91 -1.86 2.67 -7.59
CA MET A 91 -0.68 3.25 -8.24
C MET A 91 -0.96 4.64 -8.81
N LEU A 92 -2.12 4.82 -9.48
CA LEU A 92 -2.54 6.12 -10.00
C LEU A 92 -2.77 7.15 -8.89
N GLN A 93 -3.35 6.75 -7.76
CA GLN A 93 -3.53 7.65 -6.60
C GLN A 93 -2.19 8.13 -6.04
N ILE A 94 -1.19 7.24 -5.92
CA ILE A 94 0.15 7.59 -5.46
C ILE A 94 0.83 8.52 -6.47
N LEU A 95 0.74 8.24 -7.77
CA LEU A 95 1.30 9.08 -8.83
C LEU A 95 0.70 10.49 -8.86
N ASN A 96 -0.60 10.62 -8.60
CA ASN A 96 -1.28 11.92 -8.51
C ASN A 96 -1.11 12.63 -7.15
N SER A 97 -0.35 12.03 -6.22
CA SER A 97 -0.15 12.62 -4.89
C SER A 97 0.81 13.80 -4.90
N ASN A 98 0.67 14.66 -3.90
CA ASN A 98 1.62 15.74 -3.65
C ASN A 98 3.03 15.21 -3.38
N LEU A 99 3.16 14.00 -2.80
CA LEU A 99 4.45 13.39 -2.46
C LEU A 99 5.35 13.21 -3.68
N ILE A 100 4.80 12.81 -4.81
CA ILE A 100 5.56 12.64 -6.06
C ILE A 100 5.76 14.00 -6.73
N ARG A 101 4.68 14.78 -6.86
CA ARG A 101 4.72 16.09 -7.51
C ARG A 101 5.77 17.02 -6.88
N ASP A 102 5.75 17.16 -5.56
CA ASP A 102 6.62 18.11 -4.86
C ASP A 102 8.09 17.70 -4.98
N ARG A 103 8.40 16.39 -4.96
CA ARG A 103 9.75 15.86 -5.22
C ARG A 103 10.23 16.13 -6.66
N ILE A 104 9.33 16.04 -7.65
CA ILE A 104 9.66 16.37 -9.05
C ILE A 104 9.89 17.85 -9.21
N ILE A 105 9.04 18.70 -8.61
CA ILE A 105 9.19 20.16 -8.61
C ILE A 105 10.56 20.55 -8.06
N GLU A 106 10.97 19.97 -6.94
CA GLU A 106 12.25 20.25 -6.29
C GLU A 106 13.43 19.72 -7.12
N LYS A 107 13.39 18.46 -7.55
CA LYS A 107 14.49 17.80 -8.26
C LYS A 107 14.83 18.49 -9.58
N PHE A 108 13.80 18.92 -10.33
CA PHE A 108 13.97 19.54 -11.65
C PHE A 108 13.88 21.07 -11.61
N ASN A 109 13.78 21.67 -10.42
CA ASN A 109 13.60 23.12 -10.24
C ASN A 109 12.56 23.71 -11.21
N LEU A 110 11.35 23.11 -11.20
CA LEU A 110 10.32 23.40 -12.19
C LEU A 110 9.84 24.84 -12.21
N TYR A 111 10.07 25.61 -11.14
CA TYR A 111 9.81 27.06 -11.15
C TYR A 111 10.65 27.79 -12.18
N GLU A 112 11.93 27.48 -12.24
CA GLU A 112 12.87 28.06 -13.20
C GLU A 112 12.68 27.45 -14.58
N HIS A 113 12.52 26.12 -14.62
CA HIS A 113 12.36 25.38 -15.87
C HIS A 113 11.14 25.82 -16.69
N TYR A 114 10.03 26.16 -16.01
CA TYR A 114 8.80 26.66 -16.65
C TYR A 114 8.76 28.19 -16.74
N ASP A 115 9.87 28.88 -16.47
CA ASP A 115 9.99 30.33 -16.57
C ASP A 115 8.97 31.09 -15.68
N ILE A 116 8.59 30.54 -14.53
CA ILE A 116 7.61 31.12 -13.61
C ILE A 116 8.27 32.24 -12.80
N LYS A 117 7.77 33.47 -12.96
CA LYS A 117 8.36 34.63 -12.32
C LYS A 117 8.31 34.58 -10.79
N PRO A 118 9.40 34.94 -10.10
CA PRO A 118 9.44 34.94 -8.63
C PRO A 118 8.41 35.84 -7.95
N ASP A 119 8.02 36.93 -8.62
CA ASP A 119 7.08 37.96 -8.16
C ASP A 119 5.63 37.73 -8.63
N ALA A 120 5.35 36.61 -9.30
CA ALA A 120 4.00 36.25 -9.75
C ALA A 120 3.04 36.09 -8.57
N LYS A 121 1.89 36.79 -8.62
CA LYS A 121 0.87 36.76 -7.54
C LYS A 121 0.37 35.39 -7.16
N TYR A 122 0.28 34.49 -8.13
CA TYR A 122 -0.23 33.10 -7.97
C TYR A 122 0.81 32.07 -8.42
N ARG A 123 2.07 32.32 -8.08
CA ARG A 123 3.23 31.53 -8.50
C ARG A 123 3.06 30.01 -8.32
N PHE A 124 2.54 29.57 -7.17
CA PHE A 124 2.29 28.15 -6.91
C PHE A 124 1.18 27.59 -7.79
N THR A 125 0.08 28.32 -7.94
CA THR A 125 -1.04 27.88 -8.79
C THR A 125 -0.63 27.77 -10.26
N GLU A 126 0.21 28.71 -10.73
CA GLU A 126 0.76 28.70 -12.09
C GLU A 126 1.63 27.45 -12.31
N LEU A 127 2.51 27.14 -11.35
CA LEU A 127 3.33 25.94 -11.39
C LEU A 127 2.49 24.65 -11.42
N ILE A 128 1.49 24.54 -10.55
CA ILE A 128 0.63 23.35 -10.52
C ILE A 128 -0.14 23.18 -11.83
N ASN A 129 -0.67 24.25 -12.37
CA ASN A 129 -1.38 24.21 -13.67
C ASN A 129 -0.44 23.75 -14.80
N GLU A 130 0.80 24.28 -14.83
CA GLU A 130 1.78 23.89 -15.85
C GLU A 130 2.21 22.42 -15.67
N TYR A 131 2.46 22.00 -14.42
CA TYR A 131 2.74 20.59 -14.10
C TYR A 131 1.60 19.68 -14.54
N ASP A 132 0.37 19.99 -14.16
CA ASP A 132 -0.80 19.20 -14.50
C ASP A 132 -1.10 19.18 -16.00
N ASN A 133 -0.72 20.20 -16.75
CA ASN A 133 -0.84 20.20 -18.20
C ASN A 133 0.21 19.30 -18.86
N ASN A 134 1.42 19.27 -18.30
CA ASN A 134 2.57 18.57 -18.89
C ASN A 134 2.69 17.12 -18.43
N VAL A 135 2.26 16.78 -17.21
CA VAL A 135 2.39 15.43 -16.64
C VAL A 135 1.01 14.78 -16.54
N LYS A 136 0.84 13.63 -17.16
CA LYS A 136 -0.44 12.89 -17.17
C LYS A 136 -0.23 11.44 -16.83
N PHE A 137 -1.09 10.94 -15.96
CA PHE A 137 -1.14 9.53 -15.56
C PHE A 137 -2.45 8.92 -16.05
N ARG A 138 -2.38 7.74 -16.69
CA ARG A 138 -3.56 7.04 -17.19
C ARG A 138 -3.39 5.54 -17.10
N ARG A 139 -4.46 4.83 -16.81
CA ARG A 139 -4.54 3.39 -16.97
C ARG A 139 -4.73 3.05 -18.45
N THR A 140 -4.07 2.00 -18.92
CA THR A 140 -4.27 1.42 -20.24
C THR A 140 -5.37 0.36 -20.21
N GLU A 141 -5.85 -0.08 -21.36
CA GLU A 141 -6.82 -1.18 -21.48
C GLU A 141 -6.30 -2.51 -20.90
N TYR A 142 -4.99 -2.67 -20.82
CA TYR A 142 -4.32 -3.87 -20.28
C TYR A 142 -3.91 -3.72 -18.81
N MET A 143 -4.54 -2.85 -18.04
CA MET A 143 -4.25 -2.59 -16.62
C MET A 143 -2.83 -2.07 -16.33
N ALA A 144 -2.06 -1.72 -17.36
CA ALA A 144 -0.79 -1.02 -17.18
C ALA A 144 -1.05 0.47 -16.84
N VAL A 145 -0.13 1.07 -16.12
CA VAL A 145 -0.12 2.51 -15.85
C VAL A 145 0.85 3.19 -16.81
N LYS A 146 0.37 4.23 -17.45
CA LYS A 146 1.11 5.05 -18.40
C LYS A 146 1.36 6.43 -17.81
N ILE A 147 2.63 6.79 -17.71
CA ILE A 147 3.11 8.13 -17.40
C ILE A 147 3.43 8.82 -18.72
N SER A 148 2.89 10.00 -18.96
CA SER A 148 3.19 10.82 -20.15
C SER A 148 3.64 12.19 -19.70
N VAL A 149 4.82 12.60 -20.14
CA VAL A 149 5.41 13.90 -19.84
C VAL A 149 5.64 14.67 -21.13
N LEU A 150 5.22 15.92 -21.14
CA LEU A 150 5.44 16.89 -22.19
C LEU A 150 6.43 17.93 -21.69
N ASP A 151 7.49 18.21 -22.45
CA ASP A 151 8.46 19.23 -22.12
C ASP A 151 9.02 19.92 -23.36
N LYS A 152 9.55 21.14 -23.17
CA LYS A 152 10.24 21.88 -24.23
C LYS A 152 11.57 21.23 -24.64
N ASP A 153 12.14 20.41 -23.74
CA ASP A 153 13.34 19.62 -23.97
C ASP A 153 13.03 18.12 -23.91
N ALA A 154 13.49 17.36 -24.93
CA ALA A 154 13.18 15.95 -25.09
C ALA A 154 13.88 15.06 -24.02
N GLU A 155 15.10 15.44 -23.61
CA GLU A 155 15.84 14.71 -22.58
C GLU A 155 15.18 14.92 -21.22
N THR A 156 14.86 16.17 -20.88
CA THR A 156 14.16 16.51 -19.64
C THR A 156 12.80 15.83 -19.53
N ALA A 157 12.04 15.75 -20.63
CA ALA A 157 10.78 15.00 -20.66
C ALA A 157 10.96 13.51 -20.29
N ALA A 158 12.00 12.88 -20.83
CA ALA A 158 12.32 11.48 -20.54
C ALA A 158 12.82 11.30 -19.10
N GLU A 159 13.68 12.18 -18.62
CA GLU A 159 14.20 12.13 -17.25
C GLU A 159 13.09 12.31 -16.21
N ILE A 160 12.19 13.29 -16.41
CA ILE A 160 11.04 13.49 -15.52
C ILE A 160 10.17 12.23 -15.49
N ALA A 161 9.83 11.65 -16.66
CA ALA A 161 9.00 10.47 -16.73
C ALA A 161 9.63 9.25 -16.03
N ASN A 162 10.91 8.99 -16.23
CA ASN A 162 11.66 7.91 -15.58
C ASN A 162 11.79 8.17 -14.06
N THR A 163 12.11 9.41 -13.66
CA THR A 163 12.19 9.79 -12.23
C THR A 163 10.84 9.59 -11.52
N ILE A 164 9.72 9.95 -12.14
CA ILE A 164 8.39 9.70 -11.56
C ILE A 164 8.17 8.19 -11.36
N ALA A 165 8.57 7.37 -12.33
CA ALA A 165 8.48 5.94 -12.21
C ALA A 165 9.35 5.38 -11.07
N GLU A 166 10.56 5.91 -10.85
CA GLU A 166 11.44 5.54 -9.73
C GLU A 166 10.86 5.98 -8.38
N LEU A 167 10.38 7.22 -8.30
CA LEU A 167 9.76 7.77 -7.09
C LEU A 167 8.52 7.00 -6.64
N LEU A 168 7.80 6.37 -7.56
CA LEU A 168 6.67 5.52 -7.23
C LEU A 168 7.07 4.37 -6.31
N ASP A 169 8.15 3.63 -6.63
CA ASP A 169 8.63 2.52 -5.80
C ASP A 169 9.03 3.01 -4.41
N SER A 170 9.85 4.06 -4.36
CA SER A 170 10.31 4.59 -3.07
C SER A 170 9.15 5.12 -2.22
N THR A 171 8.15 5.78 -2.83
CA THR A 171 6.98 6.31 -2.12
C THR A 171 6.06 5.20 -1.63
N LYS A 172 5.77 4.20 -2.49
CA LYS A 172 4.92 3.07 -2.11
C LYS A 172 5.58 2.23 -1.02
N ASN A 173 6.88 1.92 -1.17
CA ASN A 173 7.65 1.19 -0.17
C ASN A 173 7.70 1.94 1.16
N GLN A 174 7.88 3.26 1.15
CA GLN A 174 7.86 4.08 2.36
C GLN A 174 6.51 3.96 3.09
N ILE A 175 5.39 4.13 2.38
CA ILE A 175 4.03 4.02 2.96
C ILE A 175 3.80 2.61 3.54
N GLN A 176 4.19 1.56 2.81
CA GLN A 176 4.05 0.19 3.27
C GLN A 176 4.91 -0.09 4.50
N LYS A 177 6.15 0.36 4.49
CA LYS A 177 7.10 0.18 5.60
C LYS A 177 6.65 0.88 6.88
N GLU A 178 6.14 2.10 6.79
CA GLU A 178 5.57 2.82 7.95
C GLU A 178 4.41 2.03 8.59
N ARG A 179 3.51 1.50 7.76
CA ARG A 179 2.37 0.68 8.22
C ARG A 179 2.84 -0.65 8.80
N ALA A 180 3.74 -1.36 8.11
CA ALA A 180 4.27 -2.64 8.53
C ALA A 180 5.08 -2.51 9.83
N THR A 181 5.91 -1.48 9.96
CA THR A 181 6.66 -1.19 11.20
C THR A 181 5.73 -0.88 12.37
N SER A 182 4.66 -0.13 12.14
CA SER A 182 3.66 0.16 13.18
C SER A 182 2.91 -1.10 13.62
N ALA A 183 2.52 -1.95 12.67
CA ALA A 183 1.88 -3.24 12.95
C ALA A 183 2.84 -4.19 13.68
N PHE A 184 4.10 -4.26 13.26
CA PHE A 184 5.12 -5.07 13.90
C PHE A 184 5.33 -4.69 15.37
N LYS A 185 5.42 -3.41 15.69
CA LYS A 185 5.56 -2.94 17.08
C LYS A 185 4.41 -3.41 17.99
N ILE A 186 3.18 -3.43 17.46
CA ILE A 186 2.02 -3.91 18.23
C ILE A 186 2.14 -5.42 18.50
N VAL A 187 2.49 -6.20 17.48
CA VAL A 187 2.65 -7.65 17.60
C VAL A 187 3.86 -8.02 18.48
N GLU A 188 4.94 -7.25 18.37
CA GLU A 188 6.14 -7.42 19.21
C GLU A 188 5.81 -7.21 20.69
N GLN A 189 5.12 -6.12 21.02
CA GLN A 189 4.70 -5.84 22.40
C GLN A 189 3.81 -6.97 22.95
N GLU A 190 2.81 -7.42 22.18
CA GLU A 190 1.92 -8.51 22.59
C GLU A 190 2.68 -9.83 22.80
N TYR A 191 3.69 -10.09 21.96
CA TYR A 191 4.57 -11.25 22.09
C TYR A 191 5.40 -11.20 23.37
N GLU A 192 5.99 -10.05 23.69
CA GLU A 192 6.77 -9.83 24.91
C GLU A 192 5.89 -9.94 26.16
N ASP A 193 4.70 -9.32 26.16
CA ASP A 193 3.76 -9.35 27.28
C ASP A 193 3.25 -10.78 27.55
N MET A 194 2.96 -11.54 26.50
CA MET A 194 2.57 -12.94 26.66
C MET A 194 3.73 -13.80 27.18
N GLN A 195 4.95 -13.55 26.73
CA GLN A 195 6.14 -14.25 27.22
C GLN A 195 6.37 -13.98 28.71
N ALA A 196 6.21 -12.72 29.15
CA ALA A 196 6.29 -12.33 30.53
C ALA A 196 5.20 -13.03 31.39
N SER A 197 3.98 -13.05 30.92
CA SER A 197 2.85 -13.70 31.59
C SER A 197 3.06 -15.21 31.76
N ILE A 198 3.56 -15.88 30.71
CA ILE A 198 3.93 -17.31 30.79
C ILE A 198 5.01 -17.51 31.86
N GLN A 199 6.01 -16.64 31.90
CA GLN A 199 7.09 -16.74 32.90
C GLN A 199 6.57 -16.57 34.30
N GLU A 200 5.64 -15.65 34.58
CA GLU A 200 4.98 -15.46 35.88
C GLU A 200 4.22 -16.71 36.33
N ILE A 201 3.49 -17.37 35.40
CA ILE A 201 2.79 -18.64 35.69
C ILE A 201 3.80 -19.73 36.04
N VAL A 202 4.88 -19.86 35.26
CA VAL A 202 5.94 -20.85 35.50
C VAL A 202 6.59 -20.63 36.88
N ASP A 203 6.84 -19.38 37.24
CA ASP A 203 7.43 -19.04 38.55
C ASP A 203 6.45 -19.33 39.69
N SER A 204 5.15 -19.06 39.49
CA SER A 204 4.10 -19.40 40.46
C SER A 204 3.98 -20.93 40.67
N LEU A 205 3.97 -21.71 39.56
CA LEU A 205 3.98 -23.17 39.62
C LEU A 205 5.24 -23.69 40.35
N ARG A 206 6.40 -23.08 40.13
CA ARG A 206 7.65 -23.44 40.84
C ARG A 206 7.54 -23.21 42.34
N VAL A 207 6.89 -22.13 42.77
CA VAL A 207 6.65 -21.86 44.19
C VAL A 207 5.72 -22.93 44.80
N ILE A 208 4.61 -23.22 44.13
CA ILE A 208 3.67 -24.27 44.59
C ILE A 208 4.33 -25.65 44.60
N GLY A 209 5.19 -25.94 43.63
CA GLY A 209 5.99 -27.18 43.58
C GLY A 209 6.92 -27.34 44.80
N LYS A 210 7.54 -26.23 45.26
CA LYS A 210 8.36 -26.25 46.50
C LYS A 210 7.54 -26.55 47.76
N LEU A 211 6.24 -26.28 47.75
CA LEU A 211 5.31 -26.64 48.84
C LEU A 211 4.85 -28.12 48.73
N GLY A 212 5.35 -28.85 47.72
CA GLY A 212 5.13 -30.27 47.54
C GLY A 212 3.93 -30.60 46.64
N VAL A 213 3.33 -29.63 45.95
CA VAL A 213 2.22 -29.83 44.99
C VAL A 213 2.80 -29.78 43.58
N ASN A 214 2.98 -30.95 42.94
CA ASN A 214 3.53 -31.08 41.58
C ASN A 214 2.56 -31.74 40.61
N ASP A 215 1.62 -32.52 41.11
CA ASP A 215 0.56 -33.20 40.37
C ASP A 215 -0.62 -33.43 41.29
N TYR A 216 -1.65 -32.59 41.21
CA TYR A 216 -2.77 -32.57 42.13
C TYR A 216 -3.53 -33.89 42.13
N GLU A 217 -3.89 -34.42 40.93
CA GLU A 217 -4.76 -35.60 40.82
C GLU A 217 -4.04 -36.85 41.29
N SER A 218 -2.87 -37.16 40.76
CA SER A 218 -2.07 -38.33 41.14
C SER A 218 -1.65 -38.29 42.62
N GLN A 219 -1.27 -37.09 43.10
CA GLN A 219 -0.88 -36.94 44.50
C GLN A 219 -2.06 -37.13 45.45
N ALA A 220 -3.26 -36.65 45.13
CA ALA A 220 -4.44 -36.80 45.96
C ALA A 220 -4.80 -38.29 46.11
N GLU A 221 -4.77 -39.06 45.04
CA GLU A 221 -5.05 -40.50 45.07
C GLU A 221 -4.04 -41.23 45.93
N VAL A 222 -2.74 -41.10 45.63
CA VAL A 222 -1.66 -41.82 46.34
C VAL A 222 -1.61 -41.44 47.80
N LEU A 223 -1.73 -40.15 48.16
CA LEU A 223 -1.65 -39.71 49.55
C LEU A 223 -2.84 -40.19 50.38
N ASN A 224 -4.04 -40.25 49.84
CA ASN A 224 -5.23 -40.82 50.50
C ASN A 224 -5.10 -42.33 50.72
N GLU A 225 -4.61 -43.07 49.71
CA GLU A 225 -4.34 -44.48 49.87
C GLU A 225 -3.31 -44.78 50.98
N GLN A 226 -2.18 -44.07 50.97
CA GLN A 226 -1.13 -44.21 52.00
C GLN A 226 -1.65 -43.82 53.38
N LEU A 227 -2.51 -42.80 53.48
CA LEU A 227 -3.12 -42.39 54.74
C LEU A 227 -4.02 -43.53 55.30
N ALA A 228 -4.86 -44.13 54.46
CA ALA A 228 -5.69 -45.28 54.87
C ALA A 228 -4.86 -46.45 55.37
N ILE A 229 -3.72 -46.77 54.73
CA ILE A 229 -2.79 -47.80 55.13
C ILE A 229 -2.12 -47.42 56.49
N ALA A 230 -1.71 -46.16 56.69
CA ALA A 230 -1.09 -45.68 57.90
C ALA A 230 -2.04 -45.74 59.12
N ILE A 231 -3.32 -45.41 58.88
CA ILE A 231 -4.41 -45.52 59.88
C ILE A 231 -4.60 -46.98 60.28
N SER A 232 -4.69 -47.89 59.33
CA SER A 232 -4.87 -49.35 59.59
C SER A 232 -3.73 -49.94 60.42
N LYS A 233 -2.50 -49.38 60.30
CA LYS A 233 -1.32 -49.80 61.03
C LYS A 233 -1.10 -49.02 62.32
N ASN A 234 -1.98 -48.11 62.72
CA ASN A 234 -1.86 -47.21 63.86
C ASN A 234 -0.53 -46.45 63.92
N ASN A 235 0.04 -46.08 62.72
CA ASN A 235 1.30 -45.33 62.60
C ASN A 235 1.06 -43.83 62.71
N THR A 236 1.04 -43.31 63.95
CA THR A 236 0.75 -41.88 64.24
C THR A 236 1.74 -40.90 63.64
N GLY A 237 3.00 -41.29 63.44
CA GLY A 237 4.02 -40.44 62.81
C GLY A 237 3.75 -40.30 61.29
N ALA A 238 3.45 -41.38 60.61
CA ALA A 238 3.10 -41.39 59.20
C ALA A 238 1.80 -40.63 58.96
N ILE A 239 0.78 -40.81 59.83
CA ILE A 239 -0.52 -40.12 59.73
C ILE A 239 -0.31 -38.63 59.72
N ARG A 240 0.39 -38.06 60.70
CA ARG A 240 0.65 -36.62 60.81
C ARG A 240 1.39 -36.06 59.57
N ALA A 241 2.39 -36.82 59.07
CA ALA A 241 3.16 -36.40 57.88
C ALA A 241 2.31 -36.39 56.62
N LEU A 242 1.44 -37.35 56.42
CA LEU A 242 0.53 -37.46 55.30
C LEU A 242 -0.60 -36.45 55.35
N GLU A 243 -1.18 -36.21 56.53
CA GLU A 243 -2.18 -35.13 56.74
C GLU A 243 -1.60 -33.74 56.40
N LYS A 244 -0.36 -33.47 56.82
CA LYS A 244 0.29 -32.20 56.46
C LYS A 244 0.42 -32.06 54.93
N ARG A 245 0.79 -33.12 54.20
CA ARG A 245 0.87 -33.11 52.72
C ARG A 245 -0.49 -32.94 52.07
N LEU A 246 -1.51 -33.63 52.58
CA LEU A 246 -2.90 -33.50 52.09
C LEU A 246 -3.45 -32.12 52.34
N ASN A 247 -3.15 -31.48 53.51
CA ASN A 247 -3.54 -30.09 53.76
C ASN A 247 -2.91 -29.11 52.75
N ASN A 248 -1.61 -29.26 52.46
CA ASN A 248 -0.96 -28.44 51.43
C ASN A 248 -1.62 -28.68 50.05
N LEU A 249 -1.92 -29.95 49.75
CA LEU A 249 -2.60 -30.30 48.49
C LEU A 249 -4.01 -29.70 48.42
N ALA A 250 -4.76 -29.70 49.51
CA ALA A 250 -6.11 -29.10 49.57
C ALA A 250 -6.05 -27.58 49.46
N GLU A 251 -5.03 -26.93 50.01
CA GLU A 251 -4.85 -25.47 49.98
C GLU A 251 -4.40 -24.96 48.60
N TYR A 252 -3.44 -25.62 47.96
CA TYR A 252 -2.80 -25.14 46.75
C TYR A 252 -3.18 -25.93 45.47
N GLY A 253 -3.86 -27.07 45.60
CA GLY A 253 -4.12 -27.96 44.43
C GLY A 253 -5.01 -27.36 43.36
N SER A 254 -6.04 -26.63 43.76
CA SER A 254 -6.94 -25.95 42.81
C SER A 254 -6.21 -24.82 42.05
N THR A 255 -5.36 -24.08 42.76
CA THR A 255 -4.53 -23.03 42.18
C THR A 255 -3.50 -23.63 41.23
N PHE A 256 -2.85 -24.75 41.63
CA PHE A 256 -1.93 -25.46 40.74
C PHE A 256 -2.62 -25.89 39.43
N LEU A 257 -3.80 -26.49 39.52
CA LEU A 257 -4.56 -26.95 38.33
C LEU A 257 -4.94 -25.79 37.41
N SER A 258 -5.41 -24.68 38.01
CA SER A 258 -5.76 -23.46 37.25
C SER A 258 -4.54 -22.88 36.54
N LEU A 259 -3.40 -22.75 37.22
CA LEU A 259 -2.17 -22.25 36.59
C LEU A 259 -1.64 -23.20 35.52
N LYS A 260 -1.70 -24.52 35.73
CA LYS A 260 -1.29 -25.51 34.73
C LYS A 260 -2.13 -25.38 33.44
N ASN A 261 -3.46 -25.32 33.60
CA ASN A 261 -4.37 -25.17 32.45
C ASN A 261 -4.14 -23.80 31.73
N SER A 262 -3.90 -22.74 32.48
CA SER A 262 -3.56 -21.42 31.93
C SER A 262 -2.24 -21.47 31.16
N LEU A 263 -1.22 -22.15 31.68
CA LEU A 263 0.07 -22.31 31.01
C LEU A 263 -0.07 -23.05 29.67
N GLU A 264 -0.82 -24.15 29.66
CA GLU A 264 -1.08 -24.93 28.46
C GLU A 264 -1.78 -24.08 27.40
N PHE A 265 -2.88 -23.41 27.76
CA PHE A 265 -3.61 -22.51 26.86
C PHE A 265 -2.73 -21.38 26.34
N MET A 266 -2.00 -20.67 27.20
CA MET A 266 -1.14 -19.56 26.78
C MET A 266 0.04 -20.04 25.92
N THR A 267 0.54 -21.25 26.15
CA THR A 267 1.60 -21.83 25.31
C THR A 267 1.09 -22.11 23.89
N GLU A 268 -0.13 -22.58 23.73
CA GLU A 268 -0.77 -22.75 22.42
C GLU A 268 -0.96 -21.39 21.71
N GLN A 269 -1.45 -20.38 22.44
CA GLN A 269 -1.59 -19.03 21.88
C GLN A 269 -0.23 -18.41 21.48
N MET A 270 0.83 -18.68 22.28
CA MET A 270 2.17 -18.21 22.00
C MET A 270 2.73 -18.77 20.67
N ILE A 271 2.41 -20.00 20.32
CA ILE A 271 2.82 -20.60 19.03
C ILE A 271 2.21 -19.82 17.87
N LEU A 272 0.92 -19.50 17.95
CA LEU A 272 0.21 -18.72 16.93
C LEU A 272 0.73 -17.27 16.87
N LEU A 273 0.95 -16.67 18.02
CA LEU A 273 1.47 -15.31 18.12
C LEU A 273 2.90 -15.20 17.58
N LYS A 274 3.72 -16.22 17.82
CA LYS A 274 5.09 -16.29 17.26
C LYS A 274 5.09 -16.33 15.73
N ALA A 275 4.16 -17.04 15.11
CA ALA A 275 4.00 -17.04 13.66
C ALA A 275 3.64 -15.64 13.15
N LYS A 276 2.68 -14.96 13.79
CA LYS A 276 2.30 -13.58 13.45
C LYS A 276 3.46 -12.59 13.67
N TYR A 277 4.25 -12.76 14.73
CA TYR A 277 5.45 -11.96 14.98
C TYR A 277 6.46 -12.11 13.83
N GLN A 278 6.71 -13.32 13.37
CA GLN A 278 7.61 -13.58 12.25
C GLN A 278 7.08 -12.97 10.95
N GLU A 279 5.79 -13.10 10.67
CA GLU A 279 5.14 -12.49 9.52
C GLU A 279 5.28 -10.96 9.53
N ALA A 280 4.88 -10.33 10.63
CA ALA A 280 4.95 -8.88 10.77
C ALA A 280 6.40 -8.34 10.70
N LYS A 281 7.36 -9.09 11.24
CA LYS A 281 8.79 -8.76 11.16
C LYS A 281 9.29 -8.77 9.72
N VAL A 282 8.97 -9.80 8.95
CA VAL A 282 9.37 -9.90 7.54
C VAL A 282 8.77 -8.75 6.74
N ASP A 283 7.49 -8.43 6.93
CA ASP A 283 6.83 -7.32 6.22
C ASP A 283 7.41 -5.95 6.59
N ALA A 284 7.91 -5.78 7.82
CA ALA A 284 8.55 -4.53 8.27
C ALA A 284 10.00 -4.37 7.79
N GLU A 285 10.75 -5.46 7.63
CA GLU A 285 12.18 -5.45 7.30
C GLU A 285 12.47 -5.58 5.80
N GLN A 286 11.59 -6.24 5.03
CA GLN A 286 11.83 -6.55 3.63
C GLN A 286 11.10 -5.57 2.69
N GLU A 287 11.69 -5.36 1.52
CA GLU A 287 11.12 -4.51 0.47
C GLU A 287 11.03 -5.30 -0.83
N LEU A 288 9.93 -5.12 -1.57
CA LEU A 288 9.73 -5.70 -2.90
C LEU A 288 9.59 -4.60 -3.95
N PRO A 289 10.03 -4.86 -5.20
CA PRO A 289 9.68 -4.00 -6.32
C PRO A 289 8.16 -3.86 -6.43
N GLN A 290 7.68 -2.63 -6.63
CA GLN A 290 6.24 -2.34 -6.65
C GLN A 290 5.68 -2.24 -8.06
N LYS A 291 6.55 -2.31 -9.07
CA LYS A 291 6.21 -2.19 -10.48
C LYS A 291 7.11 -3.05 -11.37
N PHE A 292 6.59 -3.39 -12.55
CA PHE A 292 7.38 -3.88 -13.68
C PHE A 292 7.37 -2.84 -14.80
N ILE A 293 8.53 -2.29 -15.14
CA ILE A 293 8.66 -1.36 -16.25
C ILE A 293 8.67 -2.17 -17.56
N VAL A 294 7.68 -1.91 -18.42
CA VAL A 294 7.60 -2.49 -19.77
C VAL A 294 8.37 -1.63 -20.76
N ASN A 295 8.11 -0.32 -20.71
CA ASN A 295 8.78 0.65 -21.55
C ASN A 295 9.28 1.81 -20.70
N SER A 296 10.58 2.05 -20.70
CA SER A 296 11.20 3.26 -20.14
C SER A 296 11.03 4.43 -21.11
N ALA A 297 11.01 5.65 -20.58
CA ALA A 297 10.99 6.85 -21.40
C ALA A 297 12.35 7.07 -22.06
N PHE A 298 12.31 7.54 -23.29
CA PHE A 298 13.47 7.99 -24.06
C PHE A 298 13.19 9.37 -24.67
N ALA A 299 14.25 10.09 -25.02
CA ALA A 299 14.14 11.39 -25.66
C ALA A 299 13.46 11.26 -27.02
N ALA A 300 12.35 11.97 -27.21
CA ALA A 300 11.59 11.90 -28.46
C ALA A 300 12.31 12.66 -29.58
N GLU A 301 12.47 12.04 -30.73
CA GLU A 301 13.07 12.67 -31.91
C GLU A 301 12.18 13.72 -32.58
N LYS A 302 10.86 13.61 -32.39
CA LYS A 302 9.86 14.50 -32.99
C LYS A 302 9.02 15.19 -31.93
N LYS A 303 8.64 16.42 -32.22
CA LYS A 303 7.72 17.22 -31.42
C LYS A 303 6.31 16.61 -31.44
N SER A 304 5.61 16.70 -30.31
CA SER A 304 4.26 16.19 -30.14
C SER A 304 3.22 17.19 -30.63
#